data_4b1212144100088b3327562dadb6814f
#
_entry.id   4b1212144100088b3327562dadb6814f
#
_cell.length_a   1.000
_cell.length_b   1.000
_cell.length_c   1.000
_cell.angle_alpha   90.00
_cell.angle_beta   90.00
_cell.angle_gamma   90.00
#
_symmetry.space_group_name_H-M   'P 1'
#
loop_
_entity.id
_entity.type
_entity.pdbx_description
1 polymer ?
#
loop_
_entity_poly.entity_id
_entity_poly.type
_entity_poly.pdbx_seq_one_letter_code
_entity_poly.pdbx_strand_id
1 'polypeptide(L)'
;MDLPSSFQLPAKLKTTLVVVVAVWLAALGLDRVFQAGISWQNLNHWQKPISTNDTIAVTAEGKVTAIPDVGLISLAVESRGAKVSSVQTDNTKKINDIIAFLKGLGVEAKDLRTSQYNLSPIYSYDPKTGQQNLDGYSLHQTVEVKIRQLDKVGDILAGSLERGANQVGQLSFTIDDQDKLQQEARLKAIAKARAKAEDLAQAAGVRLGRVRSFSENINTPSPYPMYYARDMAVGLESKAAAPAIETGSQDIVVNVSLSFEID
;
A
#
# COMPACT_ATOMS: atom_id res chain seq x y z
N MET A 1 -29.49 35.46 81.33
CA MET A 1 -29.72 36.00 79.99
C MET A 1 -30.69 35.13 79.30
N ASP A 2 -31.97 35.52 79.48
CA ASP A 2 -33.11 34.72 79.08
C ASP A 2 -33.35 34.76 77.60
N LEU A 3 -33.48 33.60 76.99
CA LEU A 3 -33.80 33.49 75.55
C LEU A 3 -35.35 33.71 75.42
N PRO A 4 -35.78 34.58 74.50
CA PRO A 4 -37.20 34.85 74.33
C PRO A 4 -37.90 33.62 73.71
N SER A 5 -38.92 33.16 74.47
CA SER A 5 -39.86 32.14 74.10
C SER A 5 -40.79 32.60 72.97
N SER A 6 -41.10 31.67 72.10
CA SER A 6 -42.22 31.64 71.16
C SER A 6 -42.17 32.51 69.92
N PHE A 7 -41.43 31.99 68.89
CA PHE A 7 -41.80 32.23 67.51
C PHE A 7 -42.83 31.12 67.14
N GLN A 8 -44.08 31.32 67.44
CA GLN A 8 -45.15 30.40 66.99
C GLN A 8 -45.54 30.76 65.55
N LEU A 9 -45.02 29.99 64.60
CA LEU A 9 -45.47 30.08 63.19
C LEU A 9 -46.97 29.72 63.12
N PRO A 10 -47.82 30.46 62.38
CA PRO A 10 -49.22 30.17 62.17
C PRO A 10 -49.41 28.76 61.60
N ALA A 11 -50.48 28.04 62.07
CA ALA A 11 -50.72 26.66 61.73
C ALA A 11 -50.69 26.36 60.22
N LYS A 12 -51.20 27.27 59.41
CA LYS A 12 -51.12 27.15 57.91
C LYS A 12 -49.71 27.18 57.39
N LEU A 13 -48.78 27.91 57.99
CA LEU A 13 -47.37 27.99 57.55
C LEU A 13 -46.60 26.71 57.98
N LYS A 14 -46.97 26.09 59.11
CA LYS A 14 -46.35 24.80 59.48
C LYS A 14 -46.76 23.68 58.54
N THR A 15 -48.00 23.64 58.10
CA THR A 15 -48.52 22.62 57.19
C THR A 15 -47.91 22.79 55.80
N THR A 16 -47.80 24.03 55.30
CA THR A 16 -47.11 24.26 54.01
C THR A 16 -45.63 23.92 54.05
N LEU A 17 -44.92 24.22 55.11
CA LEU A 17 -43.52 23.90 55.29
C LEU A 17 -43.28 22.39 55.38
N VAL A 18 -44.13 21.66 56.06
CA VAL A 18 -44.07 20.19 56.12
C VAL A 18 -44.34 19.55 54.76
N VAL A 19 -45.32 20.06 54.02
CA VAL A 19 -45.62 19.56 52.67
C VAL A 19 -44.45 19.86 51.70
N VAL A 20 -43.85 21.03 51.76
CA VAL A 20 -42.67 21.37 50.89
C VAL A 20 -41.49 20.48 51.24
N VAL A 21 -41.22 20.25 52.53
CA VAL A 21 -40.12 19.37 52.93
C VAL A 21 -40.39 17.92 52.52
N ALA A 22 -41.63 17.45 52.65
CA ALA A 22 -42.03 16.11 52.23
C ALA A 22 -41.87 15.91 50.69
N VAL A 23 -42.29 16.90 49.90
CA VAL A 23 -42.11 16.88 48.43
C VAL A 23 -40.62 16.93 48.06
N TRP A 24 -39.84 17.71 48.80
CA TRP A 24 -38.38 17.79 48.56
C TRP A 24 -37.68 16.47 48.90
N LEU A 25 -38.04 15.82 50.03
CA LEU A 25 -37.53 14.52 50.38
C LEU A 25 -37.99 13.40 49.44
N ALA A 26 -39.22 13.48 48.91
CA ALA A 26 -39.70 12.55 47.89
C ALA A 26 -38.91 12.73 46.54
N ALA A 27 -38.62 13.97 46.16
CA ALA A 27 -37.82 14.26 44.99
C ALA A 27 -36.36 13.72 45.12
N LEU A 28 -35.72 13.90 46.29
CA LEU A 28 -34.41 13.32 46.58
C LEU A 28 -34.46 11.79 46.63
N GLY A 29 -35.52 11.19 47.09
CA GLY A 29 -35.74 9.73 47.09
C GLY A 29 -35.86 9.19 45.65
N LEU A 30 -36.59 9.88 44.78
CA LEU A 30 -36.76 9.53 43.38
C LEU A 30 -35.44 9.64 42.62
N ASP A 31 -34.62 10.67 42.87
CA ASP A 31 -33.31 10.83 42.25
C ASP A 31 -32.37 9.68 42.64
N ARG A 32 -32.41 9.24 43.91
CA ARG A 32 -31.62 8.08 44.37
C ARG A 32 -32.09 6.76 43.75
N VAL A 33 -33.38 6.57 43.57
CA VAL A 33 -33.94 5.37 42.92
C VAL A 33 -33.60 5.39 41.41
N PHE A 34 -33.67 6.57 40.79
CA PHE A 34 -33.29 6.72 39.37
C PHE A 34 -31.79 6.47 39.14
N GLN A 35 -30.92 7.01 39.99
CA GLN A 35 -29.46 6.74 39.93
C GLN A 35 -29.14 5.26 40.24
N ALA A 36 -29.83 4.63 41.15
CA ALA A 36 -29.71 3.20 41.42
C ALA A 36 -30.17 2.35 40.22
N GLY A 37 -31.24 2.73 39.54
CA GLY A 37 -31.73 2.07 38.31
C GLY A 37 -30.73 2.15 37.17
N ILE A 38 -30.07 3.31 36.97
CA ILE A 38 -29.01 3.49 35.96
C ILE A 38 -27.79 2.65 36.32
N SER A 39 -27.40 2.58 37.58
CA SER A 39 -26.28 1.73 38.00
C SER A 39 -26.59 0.22 37.86
N TRP A 40 -27.83 -0.20 38.01
CA TRP A 40 -28.25 -1.58 37.76
C TRP A 40 -28.24 -1.96 36.29
N GLN A 41 -28.60 -1.04 35.37
CA GLN A 41 -28.42 -1.25 33.92
C GLN A 41 -26.96 -1.34 33.54
N ASN A 42 -26.08 -0.55 34.16
CA ASN A 42 -24.65 -0.63 33.96
C ASN A 42 -24.00 -1.89 34.54
N LEU A 43 -24.55 -2.45 35.64
CA LEU A 43 -24.05 -3.69 36.23
C LEU A 43 -24.36 -4.93 35.39
N ASN A 44 -25.46 -4.93 34.62
CA ASN A 44 -25.74 -6.02 33.68
C ASN A 44 -24.94 -5.93 32.37
N HIS A 45 -24.21 -4.81 32.12
CA HIS A 45 -23.26 -4.65 31.04
C HIS A 45 -21.81 -4.91 31.46
N TRP A 46 -21.58 -5.47 32.62
CA TRP A 46 -20.31 -6.11 32.90
C TRP A 46 -20.20 -7.36 32.01
N GLN A 47 -20.05 -7.12 30.72
CA GLN A 47 -19.33 -8.07 29.88
C GLN A 47 -18.09 -8.40 30.66
N LYS A 48 -17.86 -9.68 30.94
CA LYS A 48 -16.59 -10.17 31.47
C LYS A 48 -15.48 -9.39 30.83
N PRO A 49 -14.55 -8.77 31.59
CA PRO A 49 -13.40 -8.15 30.94
C PRO A 49 -12.88 -9.22 30.00
N ILE A 50 -12.81 -8.87 28.71
CA ILE A 50 -12.33 -9.79 27.70
C ILE A 50 -10.90 -10.08 28.15
N SER A 51 -10.73 -11.21 28.80
CA SER A 51 -9.40 -11.68 29.16
C SER A 51 -8.70 -11.90 27.82
N THR A 52 -7.67 -11.08 27.56
CA THR A 52 -6.81 -11.27 26.39
C THR A 52 -6.12 -12.64 26.39
N ASN A 53 -6.33 -13.41 27.47
CA ASN A 53 -5.72 -14.72 27.69
C ASN A 53 -6.55 -15.89 27.13
N ASP A 54 -7.83 -15.66 26.79
CA ASP A 54 -8.71 -16.73 26.33
C ASP A 54 -8.79 -16.74 24.78
N THR A 55 -7.65 -16.69 24.13
CA THR A 55 -7.60 -16.70 22.67
C THR A 55 -6.46 -17.58 22.13
N ILE A 56 -6.72 -18.22 20.99
CA ILE A 56 -5.70 -18.84 20.17
C ILE A 56 -5.38 -17.89 19.01
N ALA A 57 -4.13 -17.45 18.92
CA ALA A 57 -3.64 -16.64 17.82
C ALA A 57 -2.78 -17.50 16.88
N VAL A 58 -3.08 -17.46 15.60
CA VAL A 58 -2.38 -18.20 14.55
C VAL A 58 -2.01 -17.30 13.40
N THR A 59 -0.85 -17.59 12.81
CA THR A 59 -0.43 -16.96 11.55
C THR A 59 -0.25 -18.04 10.50
N ALA A 60 -0.72 -17.75 9.29
CA ALA A 60 -0.52 -18.62 8.14
C ALA A 60 -0.25 -17.83 6.88
N GLU A 61 0.47 -18.45 5.98
CA GLU A 61 0.84 -17.92 4.67
C GLU A 61 0.02 -18.60 3.58
N GLY A 62 -0.56 -17.79 2.70
CA GLY A 62 -1.08 -18.23 1.42
C GLY A 62 -0.19 -17.77 0.29
N LYS A 63 0.13 -18.67 -0.61
CA LYS A 63 1.03 -18.44 -1.73
C LYS A 63 0.37 -18.83 -3.04
N VAL A 64 0.53 -17.97 -4.06
CA VAL A 64 0.16 -18.23 -5.45
C VAL A 64 1.36 -17.90 -6.33
N THR A 65 1.78 -18.85 -7.13
CA THR A 65 2.85 -18.68 -8.11
C THR A 65 2.22 -18.38 -9.46
N ALA A 66 2.65 -17.31 -10.12
CA ALA A 66 2.17 -16.94 -11.44
C ALA A 66 3.32 -16.49 -12.35
N ILE A 67 3.11 -16.62 -13.65
CA ILE A 67 4.05 -16.16 -14.66
C ILE A 67 3.69 -14.70 -14.97
N PRO A 68 4.67 -13.76 -14.96
CA PRO A 68 4.47 -12.38 -15.38
C PRO A 68 3.92 -12.28 -16.80
N ASP A 69 2.95 -11.39 -17.00
CA ASP A 69 2.26 -11.17 -18.28
C ASP A 69 2.57 -9.79 -18.90
N VAL A 70 3.26 -8.91 -18.16
CA VAL A 70 3.70 -7.61 -18.67
C VAL A 70 5.16 -7.34 -18.35
N GLY A 71 5.84 -6.67 -19.29
CA GLY A 71 7.17 -6.08 -19.11
C GLY A 71 7.06 -4.58 -18.84
N LEU A 72 7.87 -4.08 -17.93
CA LEU A 72 8.00 -2.66 -17.62
C LEU A 72 9.42 -2.22 -17.98
N ILE A 73 9.54 -1.14 -18.76
CA ILE A 73 10.82 -0.56 -19.10
C ILE A 73 10.74 0.96 -19.14
N SER A 74 11.85 1.61 -18.80
CA SER A 74 12.01 3.06 -18.94
C SER A 74 12.94 3.35 -20.10
N LEU A 75 12.47 4.13 -21.06
CA LEU A 75 13.24 4.62 -22.21
C LEU A 75 13.45 6.12 -22.03
N ALA A 76 14.69 6.57 -22.08
CA ALA A 76 14.98 7.98 -21.93
C ALA A 76 15.81 8.53 -23.09
N VAL A 77 15.56 9.81 -23.35
CA VAL A 77 16.32 10.64 -24.28
C VAL A 77 16.96 11.78 -23.51
N GLU A 78 18.27 11.83 -23.53
CA GLU A 78 19.04 12.99 -23.12
C GLU A 78 19.52 13.74 -24.32
N SER A 79 19.15 15.02 -24.42
CA SER A 79 19.60 15.94 -25.48
C SER A 79 20.39 17.09 -24.88
N ARG A 80 21.49 17.48 -25.49
CA ARG A 80 22.36 18.58 -25.05
C ARG A 80 22.54 19.60 -26.16
N GLY A 81 22.74 20.86 -25.79
CA GLY A 81 22.99 21.93 -26.73
C GLY A 81 23.14 23.29 -26.09
N ALA A 82 23.63 24.28 -26.88
CA ALA A 82 23.91 25.62 -26.38
C ALA A 82 22.64 26.43 -26.04
N LYS A 83 21.48 26.10 -26.63
CA LYS A 83 20.23 26.84 -26.47
C LYS A 83 19.13 25.93 -26.04
N VAL A 84 18.31 26.37 -25.06
CA VAL A 84 17.14 25.65 -24.55
C VAL A 84 16.20 25.22 -25.69
N SER A 85 15.88 26.12 -26.62
CA SER A 85 14.95 25.83 -27.72
C SER A 85 15.42 24.72 -28.64
N SER A 86 16.71 24.65 -28.95
CA SER A 86 17.26 23.58 -29.79
C SER A 86 17.23 22.23 -29.08
N VAL A 87 17.57 22.22 -27.79
CA VAL A 87 17.53 21.02 -26.95
C VAL A 87 16.13 20.47 -26.82
N GLN A 88 15.12 21.35 -26.58
CA GLN A 88 13.72 20.97 -26.52
C GLN A 88 13.20 20.40 -27.84
N THR A 89 13.52 21.07 -28.96
CA THR A 89 13.07 20.61 -30.29
C THR A 89 13.65 19.23 -30.62
N ASP A 90 14.94 19.01 -30.39
CA ASP A 90 15.59 17.73 -30.63
C ASP A 90 15.00 16.61 -29.76
N ASN A 91 14.87 16.88 -28.46
CA ASN A 91 14.32 15.92 -27.51
C ASN A 91 12.87 15.55 -27.85
N THR A 92 12.03 16.57 -28.09
CA THR A 92 10.61 16.36 -28.43
C THR A 92 10.46 15.54 -29.70
N LYS A 93 11.28 15.79 -30.72
CA LYS A 93 11.25 15.01 -31.94
C LYS A 93 11.57 13.53 -31.67
N LYS A 94 12.67 13.25 -30.98
CA LYS A 94 13.10 11.88 -30.68
C LYS A 94 12.06 11.13 -29.84
N ILE A 95 11.53 11.77 -28.80
CA ILE A 95 10.49 11.16 -27.95
C ILE A 95 9.22 10.87 -28.76
N ASN A 96 8.79 11.81 -29.62
CA ASN A 96 7.61 11.58 -30.46
C ASN A 96 7.83 10.45 -31.47
N ASP A 97 9.01 10.34 -32.05
CA ASP A 97 9.37 9.26 -32.97
C ASP A 97 9.36 7.89 -32.24
N ILE A 98 9.88 7.85 -31.00
CA ILE A 98 9.82 6.65 -30.15
C ILE A 98 8.37 6.29 -29.84
N ILE A 99 7.55 7.25 -29.36
CA ILE A 99 6.14 7.01 -29.01
C ILE A 99 5.34 6.52 -30.24
N ALA A 100 5.56 7.13 -31.41
CA ALA A 100 4.91 6.71 -32.64
C ALA A 100 5.29 5.27 -33.03
N PHE A 101 6.54 4.92 -32.91
CA PHE A 101 7.03 3.56 -33.14
C PHE A 101 6.42 2.55 -32.17
N LEU A 102 6.41 2.84 -30.86
CA LEU A 102 5.82 1.97 -29.85
C LEU A 102 4.34 1.71 -30.12
N LYS A 103 3.58 2.76 -30.47
CA LYS A 103 2.18 2.63 -30.88
C LYS A 103 2.02 1.78 -32.15
N GLY A 104 2.94 1.92 -33.11
CA GLY A 104 2.99 1.09 -34.32
C GLY A 104 3.22 -0.39 -34.04
N LEU A 105 3.91 -0.73 -32.94
CA LEU A 105 4.07 -2.11 -32.46
C LEU A 105 2.90 -2.62 -31.60
N GLY A 106 1.87 -1.79 -31.37
CA GLY A 106 0.67 -2.17 -30.63
C GLY A 106 0.72 -1.83 -29.14
N VAL A 107 1.66 -0.99 -28.68
CA VAL A 107 1.63 -0.45 -27.31
C VAL A 107 0.52 0.60 -27.23
N GLU A 108 -0.42 0.39 -26.33
CA GLU A 108 -1.54 1.30 -26.14
C GLU A 108 -1.12 2.63 -25.45
N ALA A 109 -1.83 3.70 -25.73
CA ALA A 109 -1.53 5.01 -25.13
C ALA A 109 -1.58 5.02 -23.59
N LYS A 110 -2.47 4.21 -23.00
CA LYS A 110 -2.58 4.05 -21.54
C LYS A 110 -1.36 3.37 -20.92
N ASP A 111 -0.60 2.61 -21.70
CA ASP A 111 0.59 1.87 -21.28
C ASP A 111 1.90 2.68 -21.49
N LEU A 112 1.77 3.95 -21.92
CA LEU A 112 2.86 4.91 -22.09
C LEU A 112 2.69 6.05 -21.10
N ARG A 113 3.73 6.30 -20.28
CA ARG A 113 3.73 7.39 -19.29
C ARG A 113 5.04 8.14 -19.32
N THR A 114 5.01 9.46 -19.51
CA THR A 114 6.18 10.30 -19.23
C THR A 114 6.35 10.41 -17.72
N SER A 115 7.45 9.90 -17.20
CA SER A 115 7.75 9.89 -15.76
C SER A 115 8.71 10.98 -15.34
N GLN A 116 9.54 11.48 -16.29
CA GLN A 116 10.51 12.52 -16.01
C GLN A 116 10.64 13.47 -17.19
N TYR A 117 10.72 14.77 -16.88
CA TYR A 117 11.09 15.83 -17.81
C TYR A 117 11.91 16.85 -17.03
N ASN A 118 13.22 16.88 -17.26
CA ASN A 118 14.16 17.72 -16.51
C ASN A 118 15.11 18.44 -17.45
N LEU A 119 15.03 19.77 -17.42
CA LEU A 119 15.94 20.67 -18.14
C LEU A 119 16.91 21.29 -17.14
N SER A 120 18.21 21.12 -17.38
CA SER A 120 19.25 21.61 -16.50
C SER A 120 20.35 22.35 -17.28
N PRO A 121 20.89 23.45 -16.74
CA PRO A 121 22.09 24.07 -17.31
C PRO A 121 23.32 23.20 -17.07
N ILE A 122 24.21 23.19 -18.03
CA ILE A 122 25.53 22.54 -17.94
C ILE A 122 26.58 23.65 -17.75
N TYR A 123 27.41 23.48 -16.72
CA TYR A 123 28.49 24.40 -16.43
C TYR A 123 29.84 23.71 -16.66
N SER A 124 30.79 24.39 -17.29
CA SER A 124 32.18 24.01 -17.35
C SER A 124 33.00 24.79 -16.32
N TYR A 125 33.97 24.13 -15.71
CA TYR A 125 34.89 24.76 -14.76
C TYR A 125 36.23 25.05 -15.45
N ASP A 126 36.66 26.31 -15.40
CA ASP A 126 38.00 26.70 -15.88
C ASP A 126 39.00 26.57 -14.72
N PRO A 127 39.94 25.61 -14.79
CA PRO A 127 40.90 25.38 -13.69
C PRO A 127 41.91 26.51 -13.54
N LYS A 128 42.07 27.39 -14.57
CA LYS A 128 43.01 28.52 -14.49
C LYS A 128 42.44 29.74 -13.80
N THR A 129 41.15 30.00 -14.03
CA THR A 129 40.48 31.18 -13.48
C THR A 129 39.62 30.88 -12.28
N GLY A 130 39.28 29.62 -12.00
CA GLY A 130 38.37 29.22 -10.95
C GLY A 130 36.90 29.55 -11.23
N GLN A 131 36.57 29.97 -12.45
CA GLN A 131 35.23 30.40 -12.83
C GLN A 131 34.38 29.25 -13.40
N GLN A 132 33.09 29.27 -13.09
CA GLN A 132 32.10 28.43 -13.75
C GLN A 132 31.47 29.18 -14.91
N ASN A 133 31.60 28.63 -16.12
CA ASN A 133 31.01 29.18 -17.34
C ASN A 133 29.84 28.31 -17.79
N LEU A 134 28.75 28.93 -18.25
CA LEU A 134 27.63 28.21 -18.81
C LEU A 134 28.05 27.59 -20.14
N ASP A 135 28.06 26.27 -20.26
CA ASP A 135 28.44 25.51 -21.44
C ASP A 135 27.26 25.09 -22.32
N GLY A 136 26.05 25.12 -21.73
CA GLY A 136 24.83 24.77 -22.45
C GLY A 136 23.75 24.25 -21.54
N TYR A 137 22.88 23.46 -22.12
CA TYR A 137 21.72 22.88 -21.44
C TYR A 137 21.59 21.40 -21.79
N SER A 138 21.11 20.61 -20.81
CA SER A 138 20.71 19.21 -20.97
C SER A 138 19.23 19.06 -20.67
N LEU A 139 18.50 18.36 -21.52
CA LEU A 139 17.13 17.94 -21.30
C LEU A 139 17.08 16.41 -21.24
N HIS A 140 16.65 15.92 -20.12
CA HIS A 140 16.40 14.50 -19.87
C HIS A 140 14.90 14.25 -19.82
N GLN A 141 14.38 13.39 -20.68
CA GLN A 141 12.98 12.97 -20.68
C GLN A 141 12.89 11.45 -20.69
N THR A 142 12.08 10.91 -19.79
CA THR A 142 11.88 9.47 -19.63
C THR A 142 10.42 9.11 -19.91
N VAL A 143 10.23 8.06 -20.71
CA VAL A 143 8.96 7.42 -20.97
C VAL A 143 8.98 6.02 -20.38
N GLU A 144 8.07 5.73 -19.48
CA GLU A 144 7.81 4.38 -18.99
C GLU A 144 6.86 3.68 -19.93
N VAL A 145 7.18 2.45 -20.27
CA VAL A 145 6.46 1.62 -21.23
C VAL A 145 6.05 0.34 -20.56
N LYS A 146 4.74 0.05 -20.57
CA LYS A 146 4.21 -1.26 -20.20
C LYS A 146 4.00 -2.09 -21.46
N ILE A 147 4.70 -3.21 -21.56
CA ILE A 147 4.72 -4.08 -22.73
C ILE A 147 3.89 -5.33 -22.42
N ARG A 148 2.76 -5.49 -23.11
CA ARG A 148 1.87 -6.65 -22.95
C ARG A 148 2.24 -7.81 -23.86
N GLN A 149 2.92 -7.54 -24.96
CA GLN A 149 3.42 -8.54 -25.91
C GLN A 149 4.90 -8.77 -25.64
N LEU A 150 5.22 -9.71 -24.77
CA LEU A 150 6.58 -9.93 -24.26
C LEU A 150 7.54 -10.39 -25.36
N ASP A 151 7.04 -11.02 -26.40
CA ASP A 151 7.80 -11.39 -27.61
C ASP A 151 8.36 -10.18 -28.38
N LYS A 152 7.73 -9.00 -28.23
CA LYS A 152 8.17 -7.77 -28.89
C LYS A 152 9.16 -6.93 -28.06
N VAL A 153 9.53 -7.37 -26.89
CA VAL A 153 10.44 -6.59 -26.01
C VAL A 153 11.76 -6.31 -26.72
N GLY A 154 12.34 -7.28 -27.42
CA GLY A 154 13.57 -7.12 -28.17
C GLY A 154 13.47 -6.06 -29.28
N ASP A 155 12.40 -6.11 -30.06
CA ASP A 155 12.13 -5.16 -31.15
C ASP A 155 11.88 -3.74 -30.59
N ILE A 156 11.15 -3.63 -29.47
CA ILE A 156 10.89 -2.36 -28.80
C ILE A 156 12.19 -1.71 -28.35
N LEU A 157 13.10 -2.50 -27.75
CA LEU A 157 14.39 -2.00 -27.32
C LEU A 157 15.24 -1.52 -28.51
N ALA A 158 15.47 -2.38 -29.48
CA ALA A 158 16.29 -2.08 -30.63
C ALA A 158 15.75 -0.85 -31.42
N GLY A 159 14.48 -0.87 -31.75
CA GLY A 159 13.87 0.21 -32.51
C GLY A 159 13.74 1.53 -31.75
N SER A 160 13.70 1.52 -30.43
CA SER A 160 13.74 2.75 -29.63
C SER A 160 15.13 3.39 -29.63
N LEU A 161 16.18 2.59 -29.55
CA LEU A 161 17.57 3.06 -29.65
C LEU A 161 17.84 3.71 -31.02
N GLU A 162 17.37 3.09 -32.12
CA GLU A 162 17.50 3.63 -33.49
C GLU A 162 16.81 5.00 -33.64
N ARG A 163 15.77 5.27 -32.83
CA ARG A 163 14.98 6.52 -32.84
C ARG A 163 15.45 7.56 -31.83
N GLY A 164 16.59 7.28 -31.19
CA GLY A 164 17.27 8.26 -30.35
C GLY A 164 17.11 8.09 -28.86
N ALA A 165 16.51 6.99 -28.38
CA ALA A 165 16.66 6.61 -26.98
C ALA A 165 18.14 6.34 -26.71
N ASN A 166 18.74 7.05 -25.77
CA ASN A 166 20.15 6.91 -25.43
C ASN A 166 20.38 6.46 -23.98
N GLN A 167 19.31 6.31 -23.23
CA GLN A 167 19.32 5.70 -21.91
C GLN A 167 18.15 4.71 -21.82
N VAL A 168 18.48 3.50 -21.46
CA VAL A 168 17.52 2.41 -21.25
C VAL A 168 17.61 2.00 -19.81
N GLY A 169 16.49 2.11 -19.11
CA GLY A 169 16.37 1.67 -17.73
C GLY A 169 16.25 0.15 -17.63
N GLN A 170 16.08 -0.31 -16.42
CA GLN A 170 15.93 -1.73 -16.13
C GLN A 170 14.62 -2.28 -16.72
N LEU A 171 14.73 -3.38 -17.45
CA LEU A 171 13.57 -4.20 -17.82
C LEU A 171 13.17 -5.05 -16.61
N SER A 172 11.91 -4.99 -16.23
CA SER A 172 11.35 -5.83 -15.19
C SER A 172 10.04 -6.46 -15.65
N PHE A 173 9.70 -7.62 -15.11
CA PHE A 173 8.47 -8.31 -15.43
C PHE A 173 7.54 -8.33 -14.22
N THR A 174 6.26 -8.16 -14.45
CA THR A 174 5.23 -8.16 -13.40
C THR A 174 3.92 -8.70 -13.94
N ILE A 175 2.95 -8.85 -13.05
CA ILE A 175 1.60 -9.30 -13.38
C ILE A 175 0.70 -8.06 -13.40
N ASP A 176 -0.08 -7.88 -14.47
CA ASP A 176 -0.93 -6.70 -14.64
C ASP A 176 -2.11 -6.68 -13.65
N ASP A 177 -2.80 -7.81 -13.47
CA ASP A 177 -3.91 -7.96 -12.52
C ASP A 177 -3.47 -8.81 -11.32
N GLN A 178 -2.82 -8.16 -10.36
CA GLN A 178 -2.39 -8.83 -9.12
C GLN A 178 -3.53 -9.08 -8.14
N ASP A 179 -4.63 -8.35 -8.25
CA ASP A 179 -5.72 -8.37 -7.25
C ASP A 179 -6.37 -9.74 -7.13
N LYS A 180 -6.61 -10.42 -8.26
CA LYS A 180 -7.16 -11.78 -8.27
C LYS A 180 -6.25 -12.78 -7.60
N LEU A 181 -4.95 -12.69 -7.86
CA LEU A 181 -3.96 -13.61 -7.29
C LEU A 181 -3.75 -13.33 -5.80
N GLN A 182 -3.79 -12.06 -5.38
CA GLN A 182 -3.78 -11.69 -3.98
C GLN A 182 -5.02 -12.22 -3.25
N GLN A 183 -6.20 -12.12 -3.88
CA GLN A 183 -7.43 -12.68 -3.32
C GLN A 183 -7.35 -14.20 -3.17
N GLU A 184 -6.82 -14.91 -4.17
CA GLU A 184 -6.61 -16.35 -4.10
C GLU A 184 -5.60 -16.72 -2.97
N ALA A 185 -4.49 -16.00 -2.89
CA ALA A 185 -3.50 -16.19 -1.84
C ALA A 185 -4.11 -15.92 -0.44
N ARG A 186 -4.92 -14.88 -0.30
CA ARG A 186 -5.65 -14.54 0.93
C ARG A 186 -6.56 -15.68 1.36
N LEU A 187 -7.36 -16.22 0.45
CA LEU A 187 -8.25 -17.34 0.77
C LEU A 187 -7.48 -18.58 1.20
N LYS A 188 -6.34 -18.87 0.56
CA LYS A 188 -5.44 -19.96 0.98
C LYS A 188 -4.85 -19.72 2.38
N ALA A 189 -4.45 -18.48 2.68
CA ALA A 189 -3.92 -18.10 4.00
C ALA A 189 -4.98 -18.27 5.09
N ILE A 190 -6.21 -17.78 4.87
CA ILE A 190 -7.31 -17.89 5.82
C ILE A 190 -7.67 -19.36 6.08
N ALA A 191 -7.76 -20.18 5.03
CA ALA A 191 -8.07 -21.60 5.17
C ALA A 191 -7.00 -22.33 6.00
N LYS A 192 -5.71 -22.09 5.72
CA LYS A 192 -4.61 -22.64 6.50
C LYS A 192 -4.60 -22.15 7.95
N ALA A 193 -4.87 -20.85 8.18
CA ALA A 193 -4.91 -20.29 9.53
C ALA A 193 -6.03 -20.94 10.35
N ARG A 194 -7.22 -21.12 9.74
CA ARG A 194 -8.36 -21.78 10.39
C ARG A 194 -8.05 -23.22 10.74
N ALA A 195 -7.54 -24.01 9.80
CA ALA A 195 -7.15 -25.40 10.04
C ALA A 195 -6.12 -25.51 11.18
N LYS A 196 -5.09 -24.64 11.16
CA LYS A 196 -4.08 -24.59 12.22
C LYS A 196 -4.68 -24.24 13.59
N ALA A 197 -5.68 -23.32 13.64
CA ALA A 197 -6.35 -22.97 14.89
C ALA A 197 -7.20 -24.12 15.41
N GLU A 198 -7.89 -24.86 14.54
CA GLU A 198 -8.68 -26.05 14.87
C GLU A 198 -7.79 -27.16 15.45
N ASP A 199 -6.65 -27.43 14.79
CA ASP A 199 -5.67 -28.42 15.28
C ASP A 199 -5.12 -28.05 16.65
N LEU A 200 -4.79 -26.77 16.87
CA LEU A 200 -4.30 -26.27 18.17
C LEU A 200 -5.37 -26.34 19.26
N ALA A 201 -6.62 -26.00 18.95
CA ALA A 201 -7.74 -26.06 19.90
C ALA A 201 -7.99 -27.53 20.31
N GLN A 202 -7.98 -28.46 19.36
CA GLN A 202 -8.13 -29.87 19.61
C GLN A 202 -6.98 -30.41 20.48
N ALA A 203 -5.74 -30.06 20.17
CA ALA A 203 -4.58 -30.48 20.95
C ALA A 203 -4.56 -29.93 22.38
N ALA A 204 -5.08 -28.69 22.55
CA ALA A 204 -5.21 -28.06 23.87
C ALA A 204 -6.44 -28.52 24.66
N GLY A 205 -7.34 -29.30 24.06
CA GLY A 205 -8.58 -29.76 24.72
C GLY A 205 -9.63 -28.65 24.92
N VAL A 206 -9.59 -27.59 24.11
CA VAL A 206 -10.51 -26.45 24.14
C VAL A 206 -11.33 -26.38 22.85
N ARG A 207 -12.45 -25.65 22.88
CA ARG A 207 -13.26 -25.42 21.70
C ARG A 207 -12.90 -24.09 21.05
N LEU A 208 -12.74 -24.11 19.73
CA LEU A 208 -12.50 -22.89 18.92
C LEU A 208 -13.81 -22.13 18.79
N GLY A 209 -13.80 -20.86 19.23
CA GLY A 209 -14.91 -19.93 19.11
C GLY A 209 -14.84 -19.04 17.88
N ARG A 210 -15.41 -17.86 17.98
CA ARG A 210 -15.45 -16.88 16.88
C ARG A 210 -14.12 -16.16 16.69
N VAL A 211 -13.92 -15.63 15.48
CA VAL A 211 -12.77 -14.75 15.19
C VAL A 211 -12.91 -13.44 15.96
N ARG A 212 -11.89 -13.10 16.73
CA ARG A 212 -11.79 -11.85 17.52
C ARG A 212 -11.04 -10.76 16.78
N SER A 213 -9.95 -11.13 16.14
CA SER A 213 -9.16 -10.19 15.36
C SER A 213 -8.68 -10.84 14.07
N PHE A 214 -8.58 -10.02 13.06
CA PHE A 214 -8.03 -10.32 11.74
C PHE A 214 -7.01 -9.25 11.38
N SER A 215 -5.84 -9.67 10.95
CA SER A 215 -4.88 -8.78 10.29
C SER A 215 -4.25 -9.48 9.11
N GLU A 216 -3.98 -8.74 8.05
CA GLU A 216 -3.26 -9.24 6.90
C GLU A 216 -2.08 -8.35 6.55
N ASN A 217 -1.05 -8.97 6.03
CA ASN A 217 0.11 -8.31 5.44
C ASN A 217 0.36 -8.92 4.06
N ILE A 218 0.27 -8.07 3.04
CA ILE A 218 0.50 -8.47 1.65
C ILE A 218 1.95 -8.15 1.32
N ASN A 219 2.75 -9.21 1.10
CA ASN A 219 4.07 -9.06 0.53
C ASN A 219 3.92 -9.05 -1.00
N THR A 220 3.85 -7.85 -1.57
CA THR A 220 3.94 -7.68 -3.01
C THR A 220 5.42 -7.86 -3.39
N PRO A 221 5.78 -8.87 -4.17
CA PRO A 221 7.15 -9.02 -4.61
C PRO A 221 7.55 -7.77 -5.40
N SER A 222 8.65 -7.15 -5.01
CA SER A 222 9.30 -6.18 -5.90
C SER A 222 9.72 -6.90 -7.17
N PRO A 223 9.56 -6.29 -8.36
CA PRO A 223 10.05 -6.86 -9.60
C PRO A 223 11.52 -7.26 -9.43
N TYR A 224 11.83 -8.54 -9.59
CA TYR A 224 13.23 -8.97 -9.50
C TYR A 224 13.99 -8.49 -10.72
N PRO A 225 15.13 -7.80 -10.53
CA PRO A 225 16.02 -7.47 -11.63
C PRO A 225 16.59 -8.75 -12.22
N MET A 226 16.37 -8.96 -13.50
CA MET A 226 17.04 -10.01 -14.25
C MET A 226 18.52 -9.62 -14.42
N TYR A 227 19.41 -10.28 -13.68
CA TYR A 227 20.82 -10.22 -13.97
C TYR A 227 21.08 -11.09 -15.20
N TYR A 228 21.45 -10.48 -16.30
CA TYR A 228 22.00 -11.22 -17.42
C TYR A 228 23.32 -11.88 -16.96
N ALA A 229 23.30 -13.18 -16.76
CA ALA A 229 24.54 -13.96 -16.66
C ALA A 229 25.24 -13.84 -18.02
N ARG A 230 26.23 -12.98 -18.08
CA ARG A 230 27.09 -12.85 -19.25
C ARG A 230 28.01 -14.05 -19.25
N ASP A 231 27.55 -15.14 -19.85
CA ASP A 231 28.48 -16.23 -20.23
C ASP A 231 29.48 -15.66 -21.23
N MET A 232 30.66 -15.42 -20.74
CA MET A 232 31.86 -15.13 -21.55
C MET A 232 32.27 -16.41 -22.26
N ALA A 233 31.51 -16.81 -23.25
CA ALA A 233 31.99 -17.77 -24.26
C ALA A 233 32.64 -16.99 -25.38
N VAL A 234 33.96 -17.01 -25.37
CA VAL A 234 34.83 -16.57 -26.48
C VAL A 234 34.59 -17.51 -27.65
N GLY A 235 34.17 -16.96 -28.80
CA GLY A 235 34.42 -17.56 -30.07
C GLY A 235 33.22 -17.85 -30.97
N LEU A 236 33.28 -17.23 -32.11
CA LEU A 236 32.61 -17.48 -33.39
C LEU A 236 31.43 -16.59 -33.74
N GLU A 237 31.65 -15.84 -34.82
CA GLU A 237 30.70 -15.04 -35.59
C GLU A 237 29.42 -15.87 -35.84
N SER A 238 28.34 -15.52 -35.18
CA SER A 238 27.00 -15.84 -35.66
C SER A 238 26.14 -14.60 -35.49
N LYS A 239 25.34 -14.26 -36.49
CA LYS A 239 24.29 -13.25 -36.43
C LYS A 239 23.65 -13.33 -35.04
N ALA A 240 23.85 -12.29 -34.24
CA ALA A 240 23.33 -12.23 -32.88
C ALA A 240 21.79 -12.30 -32.96
N ALA A 241 21.26 -13.50 -32.70
CA ALA A 241 19.86 -13.64 -32.40
C ALA A 241 19.59 -12.80 -31.12
N ALA A 242 18.51 -12.03 -31.11
CA ALA A 242 18.13 -11.30 -29.91
C ALA A 242 18.08 -12.29 -28.74
N PRO A 243 18.64 -11.95 -27.58
CA PRO A 243 18.64 -12.86 -26.44
C PRO A 243 17.21 -13.25 -26.08
N ALA A 244 16.94 -14.53 -25.88
CA ALA A 244 15.67 -15.00 -25.37
C ALA A 244 15.44 -14.36 -23.98
N ILE A 245 14.31 -13.72 -23.82
CA ILE A 245 13.95 -13.02 -22.59
C ILE A 245 13.01 -13.93 -21.81
N GLU A 246 13.54 -14.58 -20.76
CA GLU A 246 12.78 -15.45 -19.89
C GLU A 246 12.16 -14.62 -18.74
N THR A 247 10.84 -14.74 -18.54
CA THR A 247 10.11 -13.95 -17.52
C THR A 247 10.18 -14.53 -16.13
N GLY A 248 10.52 -15.83 -16.01
CA GLY A 248 10.48 -16.55 -14.74
C GLY A 248 9.07 -16.69 -14.17
N SER A 249 8.99 -16.97 -12.88
CA SER A 249 7.73 -16.98 -12.12
C SER A 249 7.84 -16.08 -10.90
N GLN A 250 6.72 -15.52 -10.45
CA GLN A 250 6.63 -14.69 -9.26
C GLN A 250 5.66 -15.31 -8.25
N ASP A 251 6.03 -15.23 -6.96
CA ASP A 251 5.20 -15.69 -5.86
C ASP A 251 4.48 -14.50 -5.23
N ILE A 252 3.17 -14.54 -5.22
CA ILE A 252 2.32 -13.62 -4.48
C ILE A 252 2.02 -14.25 -3.14
N VAL A 253 2.44 -13.58 -2.07
CA VAL A 253 2.38 -14.10 -0.70
C VAL A 253 1.52 -13.18 0.15
N VAL A 254 0.51 -13.76 0.80
CA VAL A 254 -0.34 -13.08 1.78
C VAL A 254 -0.20 -13.78 3.11
N ASN A 255 0.19 -13.02 4.14
CA ASN A 255 0.26 -13.48 5.51
C ASN A 255 -0.99 -13.02 6.26
N VAL A 256 -1.71 -13.97 6.87
CA VAL A 256 -2.90 -13.70 7.65
C VAL A 256 -2.66 -14.12 9.09
N SER A 257 -2.96 -13.23 10.02
CA SER A 257 -3.00 -13.51 11.46
C SER A 257 -4.44 -13.46 11.95
N LEU A 258 -4.89 -14.55 12.54
CA LEU A 258 -6.23 -14.70 13.13
C LEU A 258 -6.11 -14.96 14.63
N SER A 259 -6.97 -14.31 15.41
CA SER A 259 -7.17 -14.63 16.82
C SER A 259 -8.58 -15.11 17.02
N PHE A 260 -8.75 -16.26 17.65
CA PHE A 260 -10.02 -16.90 17.94
C PHE A 260 -10.27 -16.92 19.44
N GLU A 261 -11.51 -16.76 19.85
CA GLU A 261 -11.95 -17.09 21.22
C GLU A 261 -11.79 -18.59 21.45
N ILE A 262 -11.55 -18.98 22.69
CA ILE A 262 -11.61 -20.37 23.16
C ILE A 262 -12.57 -20.51 24.33
N ASP A 263 -13.31 -21.62 24.35
CA ASP A 263 -14.27 -22.01 25.42
C ASP A 263 -13.80 -23.32 26.07
#